data_9751a8f2dedf0706d6c7f9fd84439ff6
#
_entry.id   9751a8f2dedf0706d6c7f9fd84439ff6
#
_cell.length_a   1.000
_cell.length_b   1.000
_cell.length_c   1.000
_cell.angle_alpha   90.00
_cell.angle_beta   90.00
_cell.angle_gamma   90.00
#
_symmetry.space_group_name_H-M   'P 1'
#
loop_
_entity.id
_entity.type
_entity.pdbx_description
1 polymer ?
#
loop_
_entity_poly.entity_id
_entity_poly.type
_entity_poly.pdbx_seq_one_letter_code
_entity_poly.pdbx_strand_id
1 'polypeptide(L)'
;MLNNNSINPFSLARRINRPLILDGAMGSMLQKKGLKSQGSMWMSMANLEDPEQVTQIHKEYILAGADIITTNTFRTNPEALKGFNKRINNNKLVEIAVNLAIQAAKGLPVFIAGSNAPAEDCYQLRRNLTLTKLEANHHKHIELLMISGSHFVLNETQSHFDEIKIICKYCSKNSIPYVISLFVDERLNLLSGESLRTAIEFIRDYNPLAIGVNCIKPDTFMRLYTKNKFDFNWGVYLNAGKGSFADEIIVTGTSPDEYSNLFKNILLKSPSFVGGCCGTTPNHIKSLKRLLNGKNRT
;
A
#
# COMPACT_ATOMS: atom_id res chain seq x y z
N MET A 1 2.15 19.10 -20.00
CA MET A 1 0.74 18.77 -19.64
C MET A 1 0.44 17.42 -20.25
N LEU A 2 0.54 16.33 -19.48
CA LEU A 2 0.09 15.01 -19.93
C LEU A 2 -1.43 15.03 -19.87
N ASN A 3 -2.09 14.80 -21.00
CA ASN A 3 -3.53 14.66 -21.08
C ASN A 3 -4.03 13.68 -20.02
N ASN A 4 -5.01 14.11 -19.21
CA ASN A 4 -5.70 13.34 -18.17
C ASN A 4 -6.57 12.19 -18.74
N ASN A 5 -6.05 11.37 -19.61
CA ASN A 5 -6.55 10.03 -19.78
C ASN A 5 -5.91 9.22 -18.64
N SER A 6 -6.66 8.95 -17.60
CA SER A 6 -6.25 8.14 -16.44
C SER A 6 -5.71 6.78 -16.92
N ILE A 7 -4.40 6.69 -17.09
CA ILE A 7 -3.76 5.46 -17.54
C ILE A 7 -3.90 4.46 -16.38
N ASN A 8 -4.76 3.46 -16.57
CA ASN A 8 -4.84 2.36 -15.64
C ASN A 8 -3.50 1.60 -15.66
N PRO A 9 -2.69 1.64 -14.58
CA PRO A 9 -1.37 1.00 -14.56
C PRO A 9 -1.46 -0.50 -14.83
N PHE A 10 -2.54 -1.16 -14.47
CA PHE A 10 -2.72 -2.60 -14.66
C PHE A 10 -3.04 -2.98 -16.12
N SER A 11 -3.43 -2.03 -16.96
CA SER A 11 -3.45 -2.24 -18.43
C SER A 11 -2.03 -2.38 -18.98
N LEU A 12 -1.06 -1.67 -18.39
CA LEU A 12 0.36 -1.86 -18.70
C LEU A 12 0.85 -3.26 -18.29
N ALA A 13 0.48 -3.75 -17.10
CA ALA A 13 0.84 -5.10 -16.63
C ALA A 13 0.43 -6.17 -17.64
N ARG A 14 -0.80 -6.09 -18.17
CA ARG A 14 -1.29 -6.99 -19.23
C ARG A 14 -0.47 -6.88 -20.50
N ARG A 15 -0.15 -5.65 -20.95
CA ARG A 15 0.61 -5.42 -22.19
C ARG A 15 2.04 -5.94 -22.11
N ILE A 16 2.70 -5.82 -20.95
CA ILE A 16 4.08 -6.32 -20.75
C ILE A 16 4.12 -7.76 -20.26
N ASN A 17 2.97 -8.41 -20.14
CA ASN A 17 2.79 -9.81 -19.72
C ASN A 17 3.53 -10.18 -18.42
N ARG A 18 3.51 -9.28 -17.45
CA ARG A 18 3.99 -9.52 -16.08
C ARG A 18 3.29 -8.61 -15.08
N PRO A 19 3.22 -9.00 -13.79
CA PRO A 19 2.75 -8.08 -12.75
C PRO A 19 3.65 -6.85 -12.65
N LEU A 20 3.06 -5.71 -12.27
CA LEU A 20 3.83 -4.55 -11.83
C LEU A 20 4.43 -4.83 -10.45
N ILE A 21 5.61 -4.31 -10.22
CA ILE A 21 6.28 -4.41 -8.93
C ILE A 21 5.98 -3.16 -8.12
N LEU A 22 5.22 -3.33 -7.03
CA LEU A 22 5.08 -2.32 -5.99
C LEU A 22 6.38 -2.28 -5.18
N ASP A 23 6.71 -1.14 -4.60
CA ASP A 23 7.84 -0.99 -3.70
C ASP A 23 7.70 -1.83 -2.41
N GLY A 24 8.51 -1.55 -1.43
CA GLY A 24 8.49 -2.19 -0.12
C GLY A 24 8.26 -1.19 1.01
N ALA A 25 8.54 -1.63 2.22
CA ALA A 25 8.25 -0.91 3.44
C ALA A 25 9.06 0.39 3.59
N MET A 26 8.41 1.54 3.50
CA MET A 26 9.01 2.83 3.83
C MET A 26 9.31 2.93 5.33
N GLY A 27 8.34 2.61 6.19
CA GLY A 27 8.46 2.77 7.64
C GLY A 27 9.61 1.96 8.25
N SER A 28 9.71 0.66 7.94
CA SER A 28 10.80 -0.17 8.48
C SER A 28 12.17 0.20 7.90
N MET A 29 12.23 0.77 6.69
CA MET A 29 13.48 1.32 6.14
C MET A 29 13.91 2.57 6.89
N LEU A 30 13.00 3.49 7.22
CA LEU A 30 13.28 4.67 8.04
C LEU A 30 13.74 4.27 9.44
N GLN A 31 13.10 3.28 10.08
CA GLN A 31 13.58 2.72 11.35
C GLN A 31 15.00 2.17 11.24
N LYS A 32 15.31 1.43 10.19
CA LYS A 32 16.66 0.90 9.94
C LYS A 32 17.71 2.00 9.76
N LYS A 33 17.30 3.18 9.30
CA LYS A 33 18.15 4.38 9.21
C LYS A 33 18.22 5.16 10.54
N GLY A 34 17.60 4.67 11.61
CA GLY A 34 17.69 5.25 12.95
C GLY A 34 16.54 6.19 13.33
N LEU A 35 15.57 6.42 12.46
CA LEU A 35 14.43 7.25 12.79
C LEU A 35 13.48 6.48 13.74
N LYS A 36 12.84 7.23 14.66
CA LYS A 36 11.92 6.67 15.63
C LYS A 36 10.47 6.93 15.23
N SER A 37 9.61 5.97 15.52
CA SER A 37 8.16 6.13 15.42
C SER A 37 7.66 7.26 16.33
N GLN A 38 6.67 8.01 15.86
CA GLN A 38 6.12 9.16 16.58
C GLN A 38 4.60 9.00 16.80
N GLY A 39 4.25 8.07 17.68
CA GLY A 39 2.86 7.84 18.08
C GLY A 39 1.92 7.58 16.91
N SER A 40 0.79 8.29 16.86
CA SER A 40 -0.22 8.14 15.80
C SER A 40 0.28 8.45 14.39
N MET A 41 1.37 9.23 14.27
CA MET A 41 1.98 9.60 12.99
C MET A 41 2.94 8.54 12.43
N TRP A 42 3.26 7.50 13.22
CA TRP A 42 4.21 6.46 12.83
C TRP A 42 5.50 7.09 12.27
N MET A 43 5.84 6.81 11.01
CA MET A 43 7.03 7.33 10.33
C MET A 43 6.73 8.50 9.38
N SER A 44 5.50 9.03 9.40
CA SER A 44 5.09 10.10 8.46
C SER A 44 5.75 11.44 8.76
N MET A 45 6.22 11.66 9.98
CA MET A 45 6.96 12.88 10.35
C MET A 45 8.33 12.98 9.65
N ALA A 46 8.89 11.86 9.19
CA ALA A 46 10.12 11.88 8.39
C ALA A 46 9.99 12.73 7.12
N ASN A 47 8.79 12.93 6.58
CA ASN A 47 8.56 13.83 5.45
C ASN A 47 8.98 15.29 5.73
N LEU A 48 8.93 15.71 7.00
CA LEU A 48 9.33 17.06 7.44
C LEU A 48 10.72 17.07 8.08
N GLU A 49 11.05 16.04 8.84
CA GLU A 49 12.24 15.98 9.68
C GLU A 49 13.47 15.48 8.92
N ASP A 50 13.27 14.58 7.94
CA ASP A 50 14.33 14.01 7.11
C ASP A 50 13.83 13.69 5.68
N PRO A 51 13.41 14.72 4.91
CA PRO A 51 12.85 14.55 3.57
C PRO A 51 13.84 13.93 2.58
N GLU A 52 15.13 14.15 2.79
CA GLU A 52 16.20 13.58 1.96
C GLU A 52 16.22 12.05 2.10
N GLN A 53 16.08 11.53 3.32
CA GLN A 53 16.06 10.11 3.59
C GLN A 53 14.82 9.44 2.98
N VAL A 54 13.64 10.09 3.06
CA VAL A 54 12.42 9.60 2.41
C VAL A 54 12.61 9.53 0.89
N THR A 55 13.15 10.61 0.28
CA THR A 55 13.44 10.64 -1.15
C THR A 55 14.44 9.57 -1.56
N GLN A 56 15.49 9.37 -0.75
CA GLN A 56 16.52 8.36 -1.01
C GLN A 56 15.94 6.94 -0.97
N ILE A 57 15.08 6.61 -0.01
CA ILE A 57 14.44 5.29 0.06
C ILE A 57 13.53 5.05 -1.17
N HIS A 58 12.77 6.04 -1.61
CA HIS A 58 12.01 5.93 -2.86
C HIS A 58 12.92 5.61 -4.06
N LYS A 59 14.05 6.33 -4.20
CA LYS A 59 15.04 6.06 -5.25
C LYS A 59 15.62 4.64 -5.17
N GLU A 60 15.94 4.17 -3.96
CA GLU A 60 16.45 2.82 -3.74
C GLU A 60 15.45 1.76 -4.22
N TYR A 61 14.14 1.93 -3.98
CA TYR A 61 13.11 1.03 -4.48
C TYR A 61 12.95 1.11 -6.01
N ILE A 62 13.00 2.29 -6.60
CA ILE A 62 12.96 2.46 -8.06
C ILE A 62 14.15 1.75 -8.72
N LEU A 63 15.36 1.97 -8.20
CA LEU A 63 16.57 1.30 -8.67
C LEU A 63 16.54 -0.22 -8.47
N ALA A 64 15.86 -0.71 -7.45
CA ALA A 64 15.60 -2.13 -7.25
C ALA A 64 14.62 -2.73 -8.27
N GLY A 65 13.89 -1.89 -9.01
CA GLY A 65 12.99 -2.29 -10.08
C GLY A 65 11.51 -2.18 -9.77
N ALA A 66 11.12 -1.36 -8.79
CA ALA A 66 9.73 -1.02 -8.56
C ALA A 66 9.13 -0.27 -9.78
N ASP A 67 7.96 -0.70 -10.23
CA ASP A 67 7.16 -0.03 -11.27
C ASP A 67 6.15 0.96 -10.64
N ILE A 68 5.85 0.78 -9.35
CA ILE A 68 4.97 1.62 -8.53
C ILE A 68 5.69 1.92 -7.22
N ILE A 69 5.71 3.18 -6.80
CA ILE A 69 6.16 3.59 -5.46
C ILE A 69 4.99 4.17 -4.67
N THR A 70 4.99 3.93 -3.35
CA THR A 70 3.94 4.33 -2.43
C THR A 70 4.40 5.55 -1.63
N THR A 71 3.61 6.62 -1.61
CA THR A 71 3.96 7.82 -0.83
C THR A 71 4.03 7.53 0.67
N ASN A 72 4.88 8.23 1.41
CA ASN A 72 4.96 8.09 2.88
C ASN A 72 3.81 8.82 3.58
N THR A 73 2.56 8.47 3.19
CA THR A 73 1.33 9.08 3.68
C THR A 73 0.44 8.14 4.48
N PHE A 74 0.92 6.97 4.85
CA PHE A 74 0.15 5.96 5.59
C PHE A 74 -0.54 6.54 6.84
N ARG A 75 0.11 7.46 7.55
CA ARG A 75 -0.42 8.09 8.78
C ARG A 75 -0.48 9.62 8.68
N THR A 76 -0.75 10.17 7.48
CA THR A 76 -0.99 11.60 7.31
C THR A 76 -2.48 11.97 7.22
N ASN A 77 -3.36 11.02 7.48
CA ASN A 77 -4.80 11.29 7.49
C ASN A 77 -5.20 12.23 8.64
N PRO A 78 -6.33 12.96 8.53
CA PRO A 78 -6.75 13.96 9.53
C PRO A 78 -6.86 13.42 10.96
N GLU A 79 -7.35 12.19 11.15
CA GLU A 79 -7.52 11.61 12.49
C GLU A 79 -6.17 11.26 13.14
N ALA A 80 -5.20 10.78 12.37
CA ALA A 80 -3.86 10.53 12.88
C ALA A 80 -3.17 11.82 13.39
N LEU A 81 -3.41 12.96 12.73
CA LEU A 81 -2.85 14.25 13.14
C LEU A 81 -3.47 14.81 14.42
N LYS A 82 -4.75 14.55 14.67
CA LYS A 82 -5.47 15.15 15.82
C LYS A 82 -4.81 14.84 17.17
N GLY A 83 -4.25 13.65 17.31
CA GLY A 83 -3.60 13.21 18.54
C GLY A 83 -2.14 13.66 18.67
N PHE A 84 -1.55 14.24 17.63
CA PHE A 84 -0.10 14.48 17.59
C PHE A 84 0.29 15.94 17.80
N ASN A 85 0.07 16.82 16.82
CA ASN A 85 0.45 18.22 16.90
C ASN A 85 -0.50 19.11 16.09
N LYS A 86 -1.20 20.00 16.80
CA LYS A 86 -2.18 20.92 16.20
C LYS A 86 -1.57 21.97 15.25
N ARG A 87 -0.26 22.17 15.29
CA ARG A 87 0.46 23.14 14.43
C ARG A 87 0.81 22.60 13.06
N ILE A 88 0.66 21.30 12.83
CA ILE A 88 0.96 20.70 11.52
C ILE A 88 -0.26 20.86 10.61
N ASN A 89 -0.02 21.50 9.46
CA ASN A 89 -1.02 21.62 8.42
C ASN A 89 -1.10 20.32 7.62
N ASN A 90 -2.24 19.63 7.70
CA ASN A 90 -2.48 18.36 7.03
C ASN A 90 -2.26 18.44 5.50
N ASN A 91 -2.79 19.48 4.87
CA ASN A 91 -2.64 19.67 3.42
C ASN A 91 -1.16 19.75 3.02
N LYS A 92 -0.39 20.54 3.78
CA LYS A 92 1.04 20.74 3.52
C LYS A 92 1.85 19.47 3.75
N LEU A 93 1.52 18.69 4.78
CA LEU A 93 2.21 17.43 5.07
C LEU A 93 2.01 16.40 3.95
N VAL A 94 0.77 16.24 3.47
CA VAL A 94 0.45 15.34 2.35
C VAL A 94 1.11 15.81 1.07
N GLU A 95 1.03 17.12 0.76
CA GLU A 95 1.69 17.72 -0.40
C GLU A 95 3.20 17.44 -0.41
N ILE A 96 3.88 17.66 0.72
CA ILE A 96 5.33 17.38 0.85
C ILE A 96 5.60 15.90 0.59
N ALA A 97 4.88 14.99 1.27
CA ALA A 97 5.10 13.55 1.12
C ALA A 97 4.93 13.07 -0.33
N VAL A 98 3.90 13.54 -1.03
CA VAL A 98 3.68 13.20 -2.45
C VAL A 98 4.77 13.80 -3.33
N ASN A 99 5.19 15.05 -3.07
CA ASN A 99 6.26 15.70 -3.83
C ASN A 99 7.61 14.99 -3.68
N LEU A 100 7.95 14.43 -2.51
CA LEU A 100 9.17 13.64 -2.31
C LEU A 100 9.19 12.39 -3.21
N ALA A 101 8.04 11.70 -3.34
CA ALA A 101 7.91 10.58 -4.26
C ALA A 101 8.01 11.03 -5.74
N ILE A 102 7.37 12.14 -6.12
CA ILE A 102 7.47 12.73 -7.46
C ILE A 102 8.93 13.08 -7.79
N GLN A 103 9.64 13.70 -6.87
CA GLN A 103 11.06 14.06 -7.07
C GLN A 103 11.93 12.80 -7.25
N ALA A 104 11.68 11.75 -6.46
CA ALA A 104 12.40 10.49 -6.60
C ALA A 104 12.16 9.80 -7.95
N ALA A 105 10.95 9.90 -8.50
CA ALA A 105 10.54 9.30 -9.76
C ALA A 105 10.83 10.18 -10.99
N LYS A 106 11.38 11.38 -10.83
CA LYS A 106 11.53 12.35 -11.92
C LYS A 106 12.27 11.77 -13.12
N GLY A 107 11.61 11.78 -14.28
CA GLY A 107 12.17 11.28 -15.55
C GLY A 107 12.14 9.75 -15.70
N LEU A 108 11.57 9.02 -14.75
CA LEU A 108 11.47 7.56 -14.77
C LEU A 108 10.02 7.10 -14.99
N PRO A 109 9.79 5.97 -15.69
CA PRO A 109 8.45 5.46 -15.98
C PRO A 109 7.88 4.69 -14.76
N VAL A 110 7.68 5.39 -13.65
CA VAL A 110 7.21 4.84 -12.38
C VAL A 110 5.89 5.50 -11.99
N PHE A 111 4.92 4.70 -11.56
CA PHE A 111 3.66 5.20 -11.02
C PHE A 111 3.82 5.59 -9.55
N ILE A 112 3.09 6.62 -9.13
CA ILE A 112 3.04 7.09 -7.75
C ILE A 112 1.66 6.77 -7.18
N ALA A 113 1.61 5.89 -6.18
CA ALA A 113 0.43 5.53 -5.45
C ALA A 113 0.33 6.35 -4.16
N GLY A 114 -0.75 7.12 -4.00
CA GLY A 114 -1.04 7.81 -2.76
C GLY A 114 -1.52 6.81 -1.70
N SER A 115 -0.74 6.59 -0.64
CA SER A 115 -1.10 5.66 0.44
C SER A 115 -2.19 6.25 1.34
N ASN A 116 -3.32 5.55 1.45
CA ASN A 116 -4.43 5.85 2.35
C ASN A 116 -4.70 4.66 3.27
N ALA A 117 -4.30 4.76 4.53
CA ALA A 117 -4.52 3.73 5.55
C ALA A 117 -5.88 3.91 6.25
N PRO A 118 -6.32 2.94 7.08
CA PRO A 118 -7.43 3.14 8.01
C PRO A 118 -7.28 4.40 8.85
N ALA A 119 -8.41 5.03 9.20
CA ALA A 119 -8.42 6.29 9.95
C ALA A 119 -7.79 6.16 11.33
N GLU A 120 -8.00 5.02 11.98
CA GLU A 120 -7.41 4.63 13.26
C GLU A 120 -6.29 3.58 13.06
N ASP A 121 -5.88 2.90 14.13
CA ASP A 121 -4.93 1.80 14.03
C ASP A 121 -5.52 0.67 13.16
N CYS A 122 -4.78 0.27 12.13
CA CYS A 122 -5.22 -0.75 11.17
C CYS A 122 -5.35 -2.16 11.76
N TYR A 123 -4.81 -2.39 12.96
CA TYR A 123 -4.86 -3.68 13.67
C TYR A 123 -5.81 -3.69 14.87
N GLN A 124 -6.46 -2.57 15.20
CA GLN A 124 -7.43 -2.54 16.30
C GLN A 124 -8.71 -3.31 15.93
N LEU A 125 -9.26 -4.04 16.91
CA LEU A 125 -10.50 -4.79 16.72
C LEU A 125 -11.75 -3.93 16.85
N ARG A 126 -11.71 -2.92 17.71
CA ARG A 126 -12.85 -2.05 17.99
C ARG A 126 -12.57 -0.64 17.51
N ARG A 127 -13.47 -0.13 16.71
CA ARG A 127 -13.44 1.23 16.22
C ARG A 127 -13.98 2.22 17.27
N ASN A 128 -13.34 3.38 17.37
CA ASN A 128 -13.76 4.46 18.25
C ASN A 128 -14.41 5.62 17.48
N LEU A 129 -14.12 5.75 16.18
CA LEU A 129 -14.66 6.83 15.36
C LEU A 129 -16.09 6.53 14.88
N THR A 130 -16.91 7.57 14.81
CA THR A 130 -18.23 7.50 14.18
C THR A 130 -18.10 7.44 12.64
N LEU A 131 -19.13 6.91 11.96
CA LEU A 131 -19.16 6.86 10.49
C LEU A 131 -18.92 8.23 9.85
N THR A 132 -19.52 9.29 10.37
CA THR A 132 -19.32 10.67 9.87
C THR A 132 -17.86 11.11 9.94
N LYS A 133 -17.15 10.76 11.02
CA LYS A 133 -15.72 11.08 11.16
C LYS A 133 -14.87 10.26 10.18
N LEU A 134 -15.21 8.99 9.98
CA LEU A 134 -14.55 8.13 9.01
C LEU A 134 -14.73 8.66 7.57
N GLU A 135 -15.96 9.04 7.22
CA GLU A 135 -16.24 9.66 5.91
C GLU A 135 -15.41 10.93 5.71
N ALA A 136 -15.47 11.86 6.66
CA ALA A 136 -14.71 13.11 6.58
C ALA A 136 -13.20 12.86 6.47
N ASN A 137 -12.67 11.88 7.22
CA ASN A 137 -11.25 11.51 7.20
C ASN A 137 -10.83 10.99 5.82
N HIS A 138 -11.52 9.98 5.31
CA HIS A 138 -11.15 9.36 4.03
C HIS A 138 -11.38 10.30 2.85
N HIS A 139 -12.51 11.01 2.80
CA HIS A 139 -12.76 11.98 1.73
C HIS A 139 -11.65 13.01 1.66
N LYS A 140 -11.32 13.64 2.79
CA LYS A 140 -10.27 14.66 2.84
C LYS A 140 -8.90 14.12 2.45
N HIS A 141 -8.52 12.94 2.98
CA HIS A 141 -7.19 12.39 2.72
C HIS A 141 -7.04 11.94 1.27
N ILE A 142 -8.05 11.27 0.69
CA ILE A 142 -8.07 10.85 -0.71
C ILE A 142 -7.98 12.06 -1.65
N GLU A 143 -8.75 13.13 -1.38
CA GLU A 143 -8.66 14.38 -2.16
C GLU A 143 -7.25 14.96 -2.13
N LEU A 144 -6.65 15.07 -0.95
CA LEU A 144 -5.31 15.62 -0.78
C LEU A 144 -4.27 14.82 -1.56
N LEU A 145 -4.33 13.48 -1.51
CA LEU A 145 -3.42 12.60 -2.25
C LEU A 145 -3.52 12.84 -3.76
N MET A 146 -4.74 12.96 -4.30
CA MET A 146 -4.96 13.19 -5.73
C MET A 146 -4.56 14.59 -6.17
N ILE A 147 -4.94 15.62 -5.42
CA ILE A 147 -4.59 17.02 -5.73
C ILE A 147 -3.07 17.23 -5.67
N SER A 148 -2.38 16.54 -4.76
CA SER A 148 -0.92 16.61 -4.63
C SER A 148 -0.16 15.90 -5.76
N GLY A 149 -0.84 15.13 -6.63
CA GLY A 149 -0.24 14.57 -7.84
C GLY A 149 -0.01 13.06 -7.83
N SER A 150 -0.64 12.30 -6.93
CA SER A 150 -0.65 10.83 -7.01
C SER A 150 -1.40 10.38 -8.27
N HIS A 151 -0.93 9.30 -8.92
CA HIS A 151 -1.59 8.76 -10.12
C HIS A 151 -2.87 8.00 -9.79
N PHE A 152 -2.92 7.38 -8.61
CA PHE A 152 -4.07 6.69 -8.04
C PHE A 152 -3.92 6.58 -6.53
N VAL A 153 -5.01 6.24 -5.84
CA VAL A 153 -4.99 6.00 -4.40
C VAL A 153 -4.84 4.50 -4.12
N LEU A 154 -3.84 4.13 -3.32
CA LEU A 154 -3.70 2.80 -2.74
C LEU A 154 -4.30 2.83 -1.33
N ASN A 155 -5.53 2.36 -1.20
CA ASN A 155 -6.18 2.20 0.10
C ASN A 155 -5.71 0.89 0.71
N GLU A 156 -4.65 0.97 1.52
CA GLU A 156 -3.93 -0.21 2.00
C GLU A 156 -4.26 -0.58 3.44
N THR A 157 -4.09 -1.88 3.76
CA THR A 157 -4.30 -2.45 5.09
C THR A 157 -5.71 -2.22 5.62
N GLN A 158 -6.70 -2.18 4.70
CA GLN A 158 -8.09 -1.96 5.06
C GLN A 158 -8.65 -3.20 5.76
N SER A 159 -9.03 -3.03 7.02
CA SER A 159 -9.39 -4.12 7.94
C SER A 159 -10.84 -4.07 8.45
N HIS A 160 -11.58 -3.02 8.14
CA HIS A 160 -12.96 -2.84 8.58
C HIS A 160 -13.89 -2.52 7.41
N PHE A 161 -15.01 -3.20 7.36
CA PHE A 161 -15.92 -3.16 6.22
C PHE A 161 -16.64 -1.82 6.03
N ASP A 162 -16.85 -1.07 7.10
CA ASP A 162 -17.42 0.28 7.04
C ASP A 162 -16.49 1.26 6.31
N GLU A 163 -15.17 1.26 6.59
CA GLU A 163 -14.20 2.09 5.85
C GLU A 163 -14.11 1.68 4.39
N ILE A 164 -14.07 0.38 4.12
CA ILE A 164 -14.07 -0.15 2.74
C ILE A 164 -15.30 0.38 1.97
N LYS A 165 -16.49 0.34 2.58
CA LYS A 165 -17.73 0.87 1.98
C LYS A 165 -17.64 2.37 1.69
N ILE A 166 -17.13 3.16 2.63
CA ILE A 166 -16.93 4.60 2.49
C ILE A 166 -16.00 4.90 1.32
N ILE A 167 -14.82 4.26 1.30
CA ILE A 167 -13.79 4.46 0.28
C ILE A 167 -14.31 4.10 -1.11
N CYS A 168 -14.90 2.91 -1.26
CA CYS A 168 -15.43 2.43 -2.54
C CYS A 168 -16.49 3.37 -3.11
N LYS A 169 -17.47 3.75 -2.29
CA LYS A 169 -18.55 4.67 -2.69
C LYS A 169 -17.99 6.03 -3.09
N TYR A 170 -17.07 6.57 -2.30
CA TYR A 170 -16.49 7.87 -2.55
C TYR A 170 -15.65 7.89 -3.82
N CYS A 171 -14.71 6.97 -3.98
CA CYS A 171 -13.84 6.90 -5.15
C CYS A 171 -14.63 6.65 -6.44
N SER A 172 -15.58 5.71 -6.42
CA SER A 172 -16.43 5.42 -7.58
C SER A 172 -17.28 6.62 -7.98
N LYS A 173 -17.97 7.26 -7.02
CA LYS A 173 -18.80 8.45 -7.27
C LYS A 173 -18.04 9.62 -7.90
N ASN A 174 -16.77 9.80 -7.48
CA ASN A 174 -15.94 10.92 -7.93
C ASN A 174 -14.95 10.52 -9.05
N SER A 175 -15.08 9.33 -9.63
CA SER A 175 -14.20 8.81 -10.69
C SER A 175 -12.70 8.86 -10.31
N ILE A 176 -12.39 8.68 -9.02
CA ILE A 176 -11.02 8.64 -8.51
C ILE A 176 -10.44 7.25 -8.79
N PRO A 177 -9.29 7.14 -9.49
CA PRO A 177 -8.64 5.86 -9.70
C PRO A 177 -8.09 5.32 -8.36
N TYR A 178 -8.43 4.08 -8.01
CA TYR A 178 -8.03 3.52 -6.72
C TYR A 178 -7.82 2.01 -6.75
N VAL A 179 -7.01 1.56 -5.82
CA VAL A 179 -6.84 0.16 -5.42
C VAL A 179 -7.32 0.02 -3.98
N ILE A 180 -7.95 -1.10 -3.64
CA ILE A 180 -8.22 -1.50 -2.26
C ILE A 180 -7.36 -2.69 -1.94
N SER A 181 -6.58 -2.63 -0.86
CA SER A 181 -5.78 -3.73 -0.35
C SER A 181 -6.20 -4.06 1.09
N LEU A 182 -6.56 -5.32 1.31
CA LEU A 182 -7.20 -5.80 2.51
C LEU A 182 -6.19 -6.41 3.48
N PHE A 183 -6.37 -6.14 4.76
CA PHE A 183 -5.80 -6.92 5.85
C PHE A 183 -6.86 -7.91 6.35
N VAL A 184 -6.45 -9.15 6.57
CA VAL A 184 -7.30 -10.19 7.16
C VAL A 184 -6.60 -10.89 8.31
N ASP A 185 -7.39 -11.38 9.26
CA ASP A 185 -6.92 -12.20 10.36
C ASP A 185 -6.53 -13.62 9.89
N GLU A 186 -6.11 -14.46 10.81
CA GLU A 186 -5.75 -15.85 10.51
C GLU A 186 -6.93 -16.72 10.07
N ARG A 187 -8.18 -16.30 10.29
CA ARG A 187 -9.40 -16.98 9.83
C ARG A 187 -9.83 -16.51 8.45
N LEU A 188 -9.08 -15.56 7.85
CA LEU A 188 -9.37 -14.90 6.58
C LEU A 188 -10.62 -14.00 6.63
N ASN A 189 -10.88 -13.39 7.79
CA ASN A 189 -11.92 -12.41 7.98
C ASN A 189 -11.29 -11.02 8.15
N LEU A 190 -12.05 -9.98 7.81
CA LEU A 190 -11.74 -8.62 8.24
C LEU A 190 -11.82 -8.55 9.77
N LEU A 191 -11.16 -7.58 10.39
CA LEU A 191 -11.24 -7.37 11.85
C LEU A 191 -12.65 -6.97 12.32
N SER A 192 -13.47 -6.43 11.43
CA SER A 192 -14.90 -6.18 11.67
C SER A 192 -15.78 -7.43 11.61
N GLY A 193 -15.23 -8.59 11.23
CA GLY A 193 -15.88 -9.90 11.30
C GLY A 193 -16.36 -10.45 9.95
N GLU A 194 -16.48 -9.63 8.91
CA GLU A 194 -16.92 -10.09 7.58
C GLU A 194 -15.86 -10.94 6.91
N SER A 195 -16.31 -11.93 6.12
CA SER A 195 -15.39 -12.77 5.35
C SER A 195 -14.70 -11.96 4.25
N LEU A 196 -13.47 -12.35 3.90
CA LEU A 196 -12.76 -11.78 2.75
C LEU A 196 -13.60 -11.85 1.47
N ARG A 197 -14.34 -12.96 1.28
CA ARG A 197 -15.22 -13.15 0.12
C ARG A 197 -16.30 -12.08 0.06
N THR A 198 -17.01 -11.84 1.15
CA THR A 198 -18.04 -10.79 1.25
C THR A 198 -17.46 -9.40 0.92
N ALA A 199 -16.24 -9.11 1.41
CA ALA A 199 -15.58 -7.85 1.13
C ALA A 199 -15.24 -7.72 -0.37
N ILE A 200 -14.66 -8.76 -0.99
CA ILE A 200 -14.32 -8.75 -2.42
C ILE A 200 -15.56 -8.60 -3.30
N GLU A 201 -16.64 -9.34 -3.01
CA GLU A 201 -17.89 -9.24 -3.75
C GLU A 201 -18.42 -7.80 -3.73
N PHE A 202 -18.47 -7.16 -2.57
CA PHE A 202 -18.87 -5.77 -2.45
C PHE A 202 -17.95 -4.80 -3.23
N ILE A 203 -16.63 -4.93 -3.07
CA ILE A 203 -15.65 -4.03 -3.69
C ILE A 203 -15.75 -4.06 -5.22
N ARG A 204 -15.99 -5.22 -5.82
CA ARG A 204 -16.09 -5.40 -7.27
C ARG A 204 -17.20 -4.54 -7.90
N ASP A 205 -18.31 -4.31 -7.20
CA ASP A 205 -19.42 -3.48 -7.68
C ASP A 205 -19.04 -2.00 -7.87
N TYR A 206 -17.90 -1.57 -7.28
CA TYR A 206 -17.41 -0.18 -7.35
C TYR A 206 -16.21 0.01 -8.29
N ASN A 207 -15.89 -0.98 -9.12
CA ASN A 207 -14.87 -0.94 -10.18
C ASN A 207 -13.50 -0.37 -9.75
N PRO A 208 -12.83 -0.89 -8.69
CA PRO A 208 -11.47 -0.51 -8.40
C PRO A 208 -10.53 -0.91 -9.53
N LEU A 209 -9.37 -0.27 -9.65
CA LEU A 209 -8.32 -0.65 -10.59
C LEU A 209 -7.82 -2.08 -10.33
N ALA A 210 -7.71 -2.46 -9.06
CA ALA A 210 -7.38 -3.79 -8.58
C ALA A 210 -7.79 -3.96 -7.11
N ILE A 211 -7.85 -5.23 -6.66
CA ILE A 211 -8.05 -5.58 -5.25
C ILE A 211 -6.80 -6.31 -4.77
N GLY A 212 -6.23 -5.87 -3.65
CA GLY A 212 -5.03 -6.45 -3.07
C GLY A 212 -5.25 -7.10 -1.71
N VAL A 213 -4.23 -7.80 -1.26
CA VAL A 213 -4.08 -8.23 0.13
C VAL A 213 -2.67 -7.88 0.58
N ASN A 214 -2.53 -7.27 1.75
CA ASN A 214 -1.23 -6.85 2.23
C ASN A 214 -1.07 -6.96 3.75
N CYS A 215 0.17 -6.78 4.17
CA CYS A 215 0.55 -6.72 5.59
C CYS A 215 0.20 -7.99 6.38
N ILE A 216 0.00 -9.11 5.71
CA ILE A 216 -0.23 -10.43 6.31
C ILE A 216 1.02 -11.32 6.18
N LYS A 217 1.08 -12.34 7.02
CA LYS A 217 2.14 -13.35 6.96
C LYS A 217 2.00 -14.20 5.70
N PRO A 218 3.11 -14.69 5.12
CA PRO A 218 3.08 -15.59 3.96
C PRO A 218 2.15 -16.80 4.15
N ASP A 219 2.18 -17.47 5.31
CA ASP A 219 1.34 -18.65 5.58
C ASP A 219 -0.16 -18.32 5.56
N THR A 220 -0.56 -17.17 6.09
CA THR A 220 -1.94 -16.70 6.04
C THR A 220 -2.36 -16.45 4.59
N PHE A 221 -1.48 -15.83 3.80
CA PHE A 221 -1.73 -15.63 2.38
C PHE A 221 -1.84 -16.95 1.62
N MET A 222 -0.97 -17.93 1.85
CA MET A 222 -1.03 -19.21 1.15
C MET A 222 -2.33 -19.97 1.41
N ARG A 223 -2.89 -19.89 2.63
CA ARG A 223 -4.24 -20.43 2.93
C ARG A 223 -5.34 -19.72 2.14
N LEU A 224 -5.24 -18.41 1.98
CA LEU A 224 -6.15 -17.60 1.15
C LEU A 224 -6.00 -17.98 -0.33
N TYR A 225 -4.77 -18.06 -0.80
CA TYR A 225 -4.42 -18.32 -2.19
C TYR A 225 -4.96 -19.68 -2.69
N THR A 226 -4.90 -20.73 -1.87
CA THR A 226 -5.39 -22.06 -2.23
C THR A 226 -6.92 -22.14 -2.30
N LYS A 227 -7.62 -21.36 -1.47
CA LYS A 227 -9.08 -21.41 -1.34
C LYS A 227 -9.84 -20.52 -2.34
N ASN A 228 -9.17 -19.53 -2.96
CA ASN A 228 -9.85 -18.52 -3.76
C ASN A 228 -9.42 -18.55 -5.24
N LYS A 229 -10.38 -18.22 -6.11
CA LYS A 229 -10.13 -17.87 -7.51
C LYS A 229 -10.04 -16.34 -7.63
N PHE A 230 -9.20 -15.87 -8.53
CA PHE A 230 -8.99 -14.44 -8.78
C PHE A 230 -9.36 -14.18 -10.26
N ASP A 231 -10.61 -13.83 -10.50
CA ASP A 231 -11.17 -13.51 -11.83
C ASP A 231 -11.24 -12.00 -12.10
N PHE A 232 -10.44 -11.23 -11.37
CA PHE A 232 -10.33 -9.77 -11.42
C PHE A 232 -8.86 -9.34 -11.33
N ASN A 233 -8.57 -8.06 -11.55
CA ASN A 233 -7.22 -7.52 -11.30
C ASN A 233 -6.91 -7.62 -9.80
N TRP A 234 -5.94 -8.44 -9.44
CA TRP A 234 -5.57 -8.65 -8.05
C TRP A 234 -4.08 -8.51 -7.82
N GLY A 235 -3.68 -8.29 -6.57
CA GLY A 235 -2.28 -8.21 -6.21
C GLY A 235 -2.01 -8.52 -4.75
N VAL A 236 -0.72 -8.62 -4.41
CA VAL A 236 -0.29 -8.96 -3.07
C VAL A 236 1.08 -8.38 -2.74
N TYR A 237 1.21 -7.89 -1.52
CA TYR A 237 2.49 -7.48 -0.94
C TYR A 237 2.56 -7.88 0.52
N LEU A 238 3.41 -8.89 0.79
CA LEU A 238 3.47 -9.62 2.05
C LEU A 238 4.51 -9.02 3.00
N ASN A 239 4.37 -9.35 4.28
CA ASN A 239 5.40 -9.05 5.27
C ASN A 239 6.61 -9.97 5.09
N ALA A 240 7.80 -9.40 5.25
CA ALA A 240 9.06 -10.12 5.43
C ALA A 240 9.63 -9.93 6.85
N GLY A 241 8.93 -9.21 7.71
CA GLY A 241 9.32 -8.94 9.09
C GLY A 241 9.11 -10.14 10.00
N LYS A 242 9.95 -10.25 11.06
CA LYS A 242 9.74 -11.12 12.21
C LYS A 242 8.91 -10.39 13.27
N GLY A 243 8.23 -11.18 14.12
CA GLY A 243 7.50 -10.65 15.26
C GLY A 243 6.01 -10.42 14.99
N SER A 244 5.41 -9.61 15.83
CA SER A 244 4.00 -9.23 15.83
C SER A 244 3.81 -7.86 15.19
N PHE A 245 2.62 -7.60 14.69
CA PHE A 245 2.20 -6.26 14.25
C PHE A 245 2.10 -5.24 15.42
N ALA A 246 2.15 -5.72 16.68
CA ALA A 246 2.20 -4.88 17.88
C ALA A 246 3.62 -4.43 18.24
N ASP A 247 4.65 -4.94 17.57
CA ASP A 247 6.04 -4.59 17.86
C ASP A 247 6.36 -3.18 17.34
N GLU A 248 6.96 -2.35 18.19
CA GLU A 248 7.37 -1.00 17.80
C GLU A 248 8.47 -0.99 16.73
N ILE A 249 9.31 -2.02 16.72
CA ILE A 249 10.43 -2.15 15.78
C ILE A 249 10.22 -3.35 14.88
N ILE A 250 10.18 -3.10 13.58
CA ILE A 250 10.01 -4.13 12.56
C ILE A 250 11.38 -4.62 12.09
N VAL A 251 11.73 -5.84 12.44
CA VAL A 251 12.98 -6.49 12.02
C VAL A 251 12.73 -7.39 10.81
N THR A 252 13.59 -7.30 9.80
CA THR A 252 13.55 -8.23 8.65
C THR A 252 13.78 -9.66 9.12
N GLY A 253 12.93 -10.58 8.71
CA GLY A 253 12.96 -11.99 9.12
C GLY A 253 13.18 -12.98 7.99
N THR A 254 12.63 -12.67 6.82
CA THR A 254 12.76 -13.48 5.61
C THR A 254 13.83 -12.88 4.72
N SER A 255 14.73 -13.68 4.17
CA SER A 255 15.74 -13.19 3.22
C SER A 255 15.12 -12.82 1.88
N PRO A 256 15.77 -11.96 1.05
CA PRO A 256 15.29 -11.60 -0.29
C PRO A 256 15.02 -12.79 -1.21
N ASP A 257 15.84 -13.84 -1.13
CA ASP A 257 15.71 -15.02 -1.99
C ASP A 257 14.57 -15.93 -1.49
N GLU A 258 14.45 -16.17 -0.19
CA GLU A 258 13.29 -16.86 0.39
C GLU A 258 12.00 -16.14 0.06
N TYR A 259 11.99 -14.80 0.20
CA TYR A 259 10.83 -13.98 -0.12
C TYR A 259 10.42 -14.12 -1.60
N SER A 260 11.36 -13.99 -2.53
CA SER A 260 11.07 -14.16 -3.94
C SER A 260 10.60 -15.58 -4.30
N ASN A 261 11.11 -16.60 -3.62
CA ASN A 261 10.68 -17.99 -3.83
C ASN A 261 9.19 -18.20 -3.51
N LEU A 262 8.63 -17.50 -2.53
CA LEU A 262 7.19 -17.53 -2.23
C LEU A 262 6.36 -17.12 -3.44
N PHE A 263 6.84 -16.16 -4.23
CA PHE A 263 6.12 -15.63 -5.38
C PHE A 263 6.15 -16.56 -6.60
N LYS A 264 6.98 -17.59 -6.66
CA LYS A 264 6.96 -18.57 -7.77
C LYS A 264 5.57 -19.19 -7.95
N ASN A 265 4.93 -19.59 -6.85
CA ASN A 265 3.59 -20.16 -6.87
C ASN A 265 2.51 -19.08 -7.07
N ILE A 266 2.67 -17.93 -6.42
CA ILE A 266 1.74 -16.80 -6.51
C ILE A 266 1.56 -16.33 -7.97
N LEU A 267 2.65 -16.30 -8.73
CA LEU A 267 2.67 -15.89 -10.13
C LEU A 267 1.91 -16.85 -11.06
N LEU A 268 1.57 -18.07 -10.64
CA LEU A 268 0.77 -19.00 -11.42
C LEU A 268 -0.70 -18.55 -11.59
N LYS A 269 -1.21 -17.71 -10.70
CA LYS A 269 -2.56 -17.12 -10.81
C LYS A 269 -2.55 -15.69 -11.36
N SER A 270 -1.48 -15.31 -12.06
CA SER A 270 -1.37 -14.06 -12.83
C SER A 270 -1.80 -12.80 -12.07
N PRO A 271 -1.15 -12.45 -10.93
CA PRO A 271 -1.45 -11.19 -10.24
C PRO A 271 -1.14 -9.99 -11.14
N SER A 272 -1.88 -8.90 -10.98
CA SER A 272 -1.65 -7.64 -11.68
C SER A 272 -0.49 -6.84 -11.06
N PHE A 273 -0.25 -7.03 -9.76
CA PHE A 273 0.91 -6.46 -9.07
C PHE A 273 1.38 -7.36 -7.91
N VAL A 274 2.65 -7.24 -7.60
CA VAL A 274 3.31 -7.89 -6.46
C VAL A 274 4.28 -6.90 -5.83
N GLY A 275 4.55 -7.03 -4.53
CA GLY A 275 5.47 -6.12 -3.84
C GLY A 275 5.82 -6.58 -2.45
N GLY A 276 6.32 -5.65 -1.64
CA GLY A 276 6.71 -5.90 -0.25
C GLY A 276 5.96 -5.02 0.75
N CYS A 277 5.71 -5.55 1.95
CA CYS A 277 5.19 -4.81 3.09
C CYS A 277 6.22 -4.81 4.23
N CYS A 278 5.79 -4.76 5.48
CA CYS A 278 6.65 -4.61 6.65
C CYS A 278 7.87 -5.53 6.64
N GLY A 279 9.05 -4.97 6.94
CA GLY A 279 10.32 -5.68 6.98
C GLY A 279 10.98 -5.95 5.63
N THR A 280 10.34 -5.62 4.50
CA THR A 280 10.99 -5.72 3.19
C THR A 280 11.96 -4.57 2.95
N THR A 281 12.92 -4.80 2.07
CA THR A 281 13.98 -3.84 1.70
C THR A 281 14.11 -3.78 0.17
N PRO A 282 14.87 -2.82 -0.39
CA PRO A 282 15.17 -2.78 -1.82
C PRO A 282 15.72 -4.10 -2.38
N ASN A 283 16.46 -4.87 -1.58
CA ASN A 283 16.95 -6.19 -2.02
C ASN A 283 15.83 -7.21 -2.24
N HIS A 284 14.74 -7.16 -1.47
CA HIS A 284 13.55 -8.00 -1.70
C HIS A 284 12.90 -7.66 -3.04
N ILE A 285 12.75 -6.38 -3.33
CA ILE A 285 12.18 -5.91 -4.62
C ILE A 285 13.11 -6.29 -5.78
N LYS A 286 14.42 -6.18 -5.60
CA LYS A 286 15.41 -6.62 -6.61
C LYS A 286 15.32 -8.12 -6.87
N SER A 287 15.12 -8.96 -5.84
CA SER A 287 14.91 -10.41 -6.01
C SER A 287 13.60 -10.72 -6.75
N LEU A 288 12.49 -10.02 -6.43
CA LEU A 288 11.25 -10.15 -7.21
C LEU A 288 11.46 -9.76 -8.67
N LYS A 289 12.18 -8.67 -8.95
CA LYS A 289 12.48 -8.24 -10.32
C LYS A 289 13.29 -9.29 -11.09
N ARG A 290 14.28 -9.91 -10.45
CA ARG A 290 15.07 -11.01 -11.06
C ARG A 290 14.19 -12.22 -11.39
N LEU A 291 13.30 -12.61 -10.47
CA LEU A 291 12.35 -13.71 -10.66
C LEU A 291 11.45 -13.46 -11.87
N LEU A 292 10.89 -12.25 -12.02
CA LEU A 292 10.02 -11.89 -13.14
C LEU A 292 10.77 -11.83 -14.46
N ASN A 293 12.01 -11.36 -14.49
CA ASN A 293 12.84 -11.32 -15.71
C ASN A 293 13.31 -12.72 -16.13
N GLY A 294 13.51 -13.65 -15.20
CA GLY A 294 13.89 -15.04 -15.50
C GLY A 294 12.78 -15.84 -16.18
N LYS A 295 11.50 -15.54 -15.88
CA LYS A 295 10.34 -16.16 -16.55
C LYS A 295 10.14 -15.74 -18.01
N ASN A 296 10.68 -14.60 -18.43
CA ASN A 296 10.58 -14.14 -19.83
C ASN A 296 11.65 -14.76 -20.75
N ARG A 297 12.50 -15.67 -20.25
CA ARG A 297 13.57 -16.34 -21.00
C ARG A 297 13.32 -17.84 -21.27
N THR A 298 12.20 -18.36 -20.83
CA THR A 298 11.73 -19.73 -21.09
C THR A 298 10.41 -19.69 -21.84
#